data_6feef7a8d0c7082204f211daa15ac662
#
_entry.id   6feef7a8d0c7082204f211daa15ac662
#
_cell.length_a   1.000
_cell.length_b   1.000
_cell.length_c   1.000
_cell.angle_alpha   90.00
_cell.angle_beta   90.00
_cell.angle_gamma   90.00
#
_symmetry.space_group_name_H-M   'P 1'
#
loop_
_entity.id
_entity.type
_entity.pdbx_description
1 polymer ?
#
loop_
_entity_poly.entity_id
_entity_poly.type
_entity_poly.pdbx_seq_one_letter_code
_entity_poly.pdbx_strand_id
1 'polypeptide(L)'
;MAQSYPLSLFHFQVEWGGSRIGFTEVSGLTIELQTIDYREGNAQEYQVTKMPGIPQFSNITMKRGIAKSDDDFVKWIGTVRMNQIERRDLTISLLNEEHAPVVTWKVKEAFPSKVEGPTLNSTGNEVAIESVELVHEGLTVEFS
;
A
#
# COMPACT_ATOMS: atom_id res chain seq x y z
N MET A 1 34.06 10.70 1.06
CA MET A 1 33.11 10.06 1.96
C MET A 1 31.69 10.46 1.56
N ALA A 2 30.87 9.49 1.24
CA ALA A 2 29.50 9.77 0.84
C ALA A 2 28.65 10.18 2.04
N GLN A 3 27.97 11.29 1.96
CA GLN A 3 27.01 11.68 2.97
C GLN A 3 25.70 10.99 2.69
N SER A 4 25.07 10.46 3.75
CA SER A 4 23.80 9.78 3.65
C SER A 4 22.68 10.80 3.89
N TYR A 5 21.94 11.12 2.85
CA TYR A 5 20.80 12.01 2.94
C TYR A 5 19.50 11.20 2.92
N PRO A 6 18.44 11.69 3.57
CA PRO A 6 17.13 11.07 3.40
C PRO A 6 16.71 11.08 1.93
N LEU A 7 16.02 10.01 1.53
CA LEU A 7 15.57 9.88 0.16
C LEU A 7 14.38 10.78 -0.13
N SER A 8 14.37 11.35 -1.33
CA SER A 8 13.23 12.12 -1.81
C SER A 8 12.05 11.20 -2.09
N LEU A 9 10.85 11.67 -1.80
CA LEU A 9 9.62 10.94 -2.09
C LEU A 9 9.05 11.25 -3.48
N PHE A 10 9.76 12.01 -4.30
CA PHE A 10 9.23 12.45 -5.59
C PHE A 10 9.16 11.36 -6.64
N HIS A 11 10.04 10.36 -6.57
CA HIS A 11 10.14 9.36 -7.61
C HIS A 11 9.79 7.99 -7.04
N PHE A 12 8.66 7.46 -7.47
CA PHE A 12 8.28 6.09 -7.14
C PHE A 12 7.58 5.46 -8.33
N GLN A 13 7.60 4.14 -8.35
CA GLN A 13 7.03 3.35 -9.44
C GLN A 13 6.19 2.23 -8.86
N VAL A 14 5.05 1.97 -9.47
CA VAL A 14 4.16 0.89 -9.04
C VAL A 14 3.93 -0.06 -10.21
N GLU A 15 4.21 -1.33 -9.99
CA GLU A 15 3.87 -2.41 -10.91
C GLU A 15 2.73 -3.20 -10.29
N TRP A 16 1.57 -3.15 -10.95
CA TRP A 16 0.36 -3.75 -10.39
C TRP A 16 -0.45 -4.56 -11.40
N GLY A 17 0.12 -4.80 -12.58
CA GLY A 17 -0.53 -5.57 -13.62
C GLY A 17 -1.61 -4.84 -14.38
N GLY A 18 -1.74 -3.52 -14.19
CA GLY A 18 -2.68 -2.67 -14.92
C GLY A 18 -1.98 -1.71 -15.84
N SER A 19 -2.64 -0.59 -16.15
CA SER A 19 -2.08 0.44 -17.01
C SER A 19 -0.84 1.10 -16.38
N ARG A 20 -0.01 1.70 -17.22
CA ARG A 20 1.22 2.36 -16.77
C ARG A 20 1.06 3.82 -16.40
N ILE A 21 -0.16 4.24 -16.11
CA ILE A 21 -0.38 5.61 -15.68
C ILE A 21 0.24 5.79 -14.28
N GLY A 22 1.00 6.87 -14.14
CA GLY A 22 1.70 7.15 -12.89
C GLY A 22 0.73 7.43 -11.74
N PHE A 23 1.05 6.90 -10.58
CA PHE A 23 0.29 7.18 -9.37
C PHE A 23 0.81 8.46 -8.74
N THR A 24 -0.09 9.22 -8.12
CA THR A 24 0.27 10.45 -7.43
C THR A 24 0.57 10.21 -5.96
N GLU A 25 0.01 9.14 -5.39
CA GLU A 25 0.20 8.85 -3.98
C GLU A 25 0.00 7.37 -3.71
N VAL A 26 0.84 6.82 -2.85
CA VAL A 26 0.69 5.48 -2.29
C VAL A 26 0.90 5.58 -0.79
N SER A 27 -0.04 5.07 -0.01
CA SER A 27 0.03 5.11 1.45
C SER A 27 -0.38 3.78 2.04
N GLY A 28 -0.11 3.58 3.33
CA GLY A 28 -0.47 2.35 4.02
C GLY A 28 0.62 1.27 3.95
N LEU A 29 1.85 1.65 3.62
CA LEU A 29 2.98 0.71 3.59
C LEU A 29 3.45 0.45 5.02
N THR A 30 2.63 -0.22 5.80
CA THR A 30 2.79 -0.38 7.25
C THR A 30 2.80 -1.84 7.63
N ILE A 31 3.78 -2.21 8.44
CA ILE A 31 3.86 -3.51 9.08
C ILE A 31 3.74 -3.29 10.58
N GLU A 32 2.80 -3.98 11.20
CA GLU A 32 2.53 -3.82 12.61
C GLU A 32 2.51 -5.18 13.28
N LEU A 33 3.10 -5.27 14.46
CA LEU A 33 3.04 -6.47 15.28
C LEU A 33 1.97 -6.29 16.34
N GLN A 34 1.08 -7.24 16.41
CA GLN A 34 0.14 -7.31 17.53
C GLN A 34 0.91 -7.75 18.76
N THR A 35 0.78 -7.02 19.86
CA THR A 35 1.45 -7.38 21.11
C THR A 35 0.50 -8.15 22.00
N ILE A 36 1.02 -9.16 22.66
CA ILE A 36 0.28 -9.99 23.60
C ILE A 36 0.84 -9.72 25.00
N ASP A 37 -0.03 -9.37 25.94
CA ASP A 37 0.35 -9.20 27.33
C ASP A 37 0.28 -10.56 28.03
N TYR A 38 1.39 -10.97 28.61
CA TYR A 38 1.50 -12.21 29.33
C TYR A 38 1.87 -11.93 30.79
N ARG A 39 1.14 -12.56 31.71
CA ARG A 39 1.39 -12.43 33.14
C ARG A 39 1.28 -13.79 33.79
N GLU A 40 2.32 -14.20 34.52
CA GLU A 40 2.27 -15.43 35.29
C GLU A 40 1.38 -15.25 36.50
N GLY A 41 0.52 -16.22 36.77
CA GLY A 41 -0.44 -16.16 37.87
C GLY A 41 0.17 -16.09 39.25
N ASN A 42 1.42 -16.57 39.41
CA ASN A 42 2.14 -16.54 40.68
C ASN A 42 3.18 -15.43 40.75
N ALA A 43 3.17 -14.49 39.83
CA ALA A 43 4.08 -13.36 39.83
C ALA A 43 3.78 -12.44 41.01
N GLN A 44 4.80 -12.13 41.81
CA GLN A 44 4.64 -11.22 42.95
C GLN A 44 4.60 -9.75 42.57
N GLU A 45 5.07 -9.44 41.36
CA GLU A 45 5.09 -8.09 40.83
C GLU A 45 4.01 -7.92 39.76
N TYR A 46 3.47 -6.72 39.65
CA TYR A 46 2.46 -6.40 38.65
C TYR A 46 3.09 -6.09 37.30
N GLN A 47 4.13 -6.83 36.94
CA GLN A 47 4.76 -6.66 35.63
C GLN A 47 4.12 -7.57 34.60
N VAL A 48 3.81 -6.97 33.46
CA VAL A 48 3.28 -7.69 32.30
C VAL A 48 4.41 -7.84 31.28
N THR A 49 4.68 -9.07 30.88
CA THR A 49 5.64 -9.32 29.81
C THR A 49 4.94 -9.19 28.48
N LYS A 50 5.49 -8.37 27.61
CA LYS A 50 4.92 -8.19 26.29
C LYS A 50 5.58 -9.15 25.30
N MET A 51 4.75 -9.83 24.53
CA MET A 51 5.19 -10.80 23.55
C MET A 51 4.73 -10.39 22.16
N PRO A 52 5.55 -10.63 21.13
CA PRO A 52 5.08 -10.37 19.76
C PRO A 52 4.02 -11.37 19.34
N GLY A 53 2.96 -10.88 18.76
CA GLY A 53 1.91 -11.71 18.19
C GLY A 53 2.03 -11.81 16.69
N ILE A 54 0.87 -11.90 16.02
CA ILE A 54 0.80 -12.06 14.58
C ILE A 54 1.08 -10.71 13.88
N PRO A 55 1.91 -10.68 12.84
CA PRO A 55 2.07 -9.47 12.04
C PRO A 55 0.76 -9.06 11.38
N GLN A 56 0.47 -7.78 11.39
CA GLN A 56 -0.69 -7.19 10.74
C GLN A 56 -0.25 -6.13 9.75
N PHE A 57 -1.01 -6.01 8.67
CA PHE A 57 -0.69 -5.07 7.61
C PHE A 57 -1.88 -4.14 7.40
N SER A 58 -1.58 -2.86 7.22
CA SER A 58 -2.62 -1.89 6.89
C SER A 58 -3.03 -2.02 5.43
N ASN A 59 -4.25 -1.58 5.13
CA ASN A 59 -4.68 -1.49 3.74
C ASN A 59 -3.84 -0.46 3.01
N ILE A 60 -3.56 -0.72 1.75
CA ILE A 60 -2.78 0.19 0.91
C ILE A 60 -3.75 1.02 0.09
N THR A 61 -3.56 2.34 0.10
CA THR A 61 -4.34 3.25 -0.71
C THR A 61 -3.47 3.84 -1.80
N MET A 62 -3.92 3.71 -3.05
CA MET A 62 -3.22 4.27 -4.20
C MET A 62 -4.11 5.26 -4.91
N LYS A 63 -3.55 6.41 -5.27
CA LYS A 63 -4.27 7.47 -5.95
C LYS A 63 -3.60 7.81 -7.28
N ARG A 64 -4.41 8.08 -8.28
CA ARG A 64 -3.93 8.50 -9.60
C ARG A 64 -4.90 9.46 -10.25
N GLY A 65 -4.42 10.22 -11.21
CA GLY A 65 -5.29 11.04 -12.04
C GLY A 65 -6.16 10.18 -12.94
N ILE A 66 -7.40 10.58 -13.13
CA ILE A 66 -8.30 9.87 -14.05
C ILE A 66 -7.86 10.14 -15.48
N ALA A 67 -7.65 9.09 -16.26
CA ALA A 67 -7.31 9.17 -17.66
C ALA A 67 -8.46 8.66 -18.52
N LYS A 68 -8.61 9.25 -19.69
CA LYS A 68 -9.63 8.82 -20.64
C LYS A 68 -9.40 7.36 -21.03
N SER A 69 -10.46 6.56 -20.95
CA SER A 69 -10.45 5.15 -21.34
C SER A 69 -9.66 4.22 -20.43
N ASP A 70 -9.24 4.71 -19.24
CA ASP A 70 -8.54 3.88 -18.28
C ASP A 70 -9.47 3.58 -17.10
N ASP A 71 -10.05 2.39 -17.11
CA ASP A 71 -10.98 1.92 -16.10
C ASP A 71 -10.48 0.68 -15.37
N ASP A 72 -9.15 0.52 -15.30
CA ASP A 72 -8.54 -0.68 -14.74
C ASP A 72 -8.94 -0.96 -13.30
N PHE A 73 -9.09 0.07 -12.46
CA PHE A 73 -9.52 -0.13 -11.08
C PHE A 73 -10.94 -0.71 -11.02
N VAL A 74 -11.84 -0.15 -11.81
CA VAL A 74 -13.24 -0.61 -11.83
C VAL A 74 -13.32 -2.01 -12.40
N LYS A 75 -12.55 -2.32 -13.42
CA LYS A 75 -12.50 -3.67 -13.97
C LYS A 75 -11.97 -4.67 -12.94
N TRP A 76 -10.96 -4.28 -12.19
CA TRP A 76 -10.37 -5.16 -11.19
C TRP A 76 -11.36 -5.52 -10.09
N ILE A 77 -12.02 -4.51 -9.49
CA ILE A 77 -13.03 -4.79 -8.45
C ILE A 77 -14.22 -5.55 -9.02
N GLY A 78 -14.49 -5.38 -10.31
CA GLY A 78 -15.55 -6.11 -11.00
C GLY A 78 -15.25 -7.59 -11.26
N THR A 79 -14.04 -8.06 -10.96
CA THR A 79 -13.70 -9.48 -11.14
C THR A 79 -14.29 -10.38 -10.04
N VAL A 80 -14.93 -9.79 -9.03
CA VAL A 80 -15.47 -10.57 -7.92
C VAL A 80 -16.56 -11.52 -8.42
N ARG A 81 -16.45 -12.80 -8.00
CA ARG A 81 -17.42 -13.86 -8.32
C ARG A 81 -17.50 -14.81 -7.14
N MET A 82 -18.69 -14.98 -6.54
CA MET A 82 -18.93 -15.96 -5.47
C MET A 82 -17.89 -15.88 -4.35
N ASN A 83 -17.59 -14.68 -3.84
CA ASN A 83 -16.60 -14.40 -2.82
C ASN A 83 -15.15 -14.59 -3.26
N GLN A 84 -14.93 -14.71 -4.56
CA GLN A 84 -13.57 -14.75 -5.12
C GLN A 84 -13.35 -13.53 -6.00
N ILE A 85 -12.13 -13.03 -5.97
CA ILE A 85 -11.73 -11.87 -6.76
C ILE A 85 -10.32 -12.13 -7.28
N GLU A 86 -9.99 -11.51 -8.42
CA GLU A 86 -8.63 -11.58 -8.94
C GLU A 86 -7.66 -10.93 -7.96
N ARG A 87 -6.64 -11.67 -7.56
CA ARG A 87 -5.60 -11.19 -6.67
C ARG A 87 -4.34 -10.93 -7.46
N ARG A 88 -3.64 -9.86 -7.11
CA ARG A 88 -2.41 -9.48 -7.81
C ARG A 88 -1.31 -9.21 -6.81
N ASP A 89 -0.09 -9.54 -7.22
CA ASP A 89 1.09 -9.12 -6.48
C ASP A 89 1.53 -7.75 -7.00
N LEU A 90 1.86 -6.86 -6.08
CA LEU A 90 2.28 -5.51 -6.44
C LEU A 90 3.73 -5.30 -6.05
N THR A 91 4.42 -4.50 -6.84
CA THR A 91 5.77 -4.05 -6.52
C THR A 91 5.78 -2.53 -6.55
N ILE A 92 6.14 -1.92 -5.42
CA ILE A 92 6.22 -0.48 -5.27
C ILE A 92 7.68 -0.14 -4.99
N SER A 93 8.27 0.71 -5.81
CA SER A 93 9.69 1.05 -5.69
C SER A 93 9.87 2.55 -5.50
N LEU A 94 10.66 2.89 -4.48
CA LEU A 94 11.15 4.26 -4.32
C LEU A 94 12.44 4.39 -5.13
N LEU A 95 12.49 5.38 -6.01
CA LEU A 95 13.59 5.56 -6.93
C LEU A 95 14.49 6.70 -6.47
N ASN A 96 15.78 6.59 -6.76
CA ASN A 96 16.72 7.68 -6.53
C ASN A 96 16.71 8.67 -7.68
N GLU A 97 17.61 9.64 -7.66
CA GLU A 97 17.69 10.67 -8.71
C GLU A 97 18.04 10.07 -10.08
N GLU A 98 18.66 8.93 -10.11
CA GLU A 98 19.02 8.21 -11.34
C GLU A 98 17.93 7.24 -11.78
N HIS A 99 16.77 7.26 -11.12
CA HIS A 99 15.65 6.35 -11.38
C HIS A 99 15.96 4.88 -11.14
N ALA A 100 16.91 4.61 -10.24
CA ALA A 100 17.21 3.25 -9.81
C ALA A 100 16.47 2.93 -8.51
N PRO A 101 15.92 1.72 -8.36
CA PRO A 101 15.21 1.36 -7.12
C PRO A 101 16.17 1.33 -5.92
N VAL A 102 15.78 1.97 -4.83
CA VAL A 102 16.54 1.95 -3.58
C VAL A 102 15.79 1.30 -2.44
N VAL A 103 14.47 1.38 -2.45
CA VAL A 103 13.61 0.65 -1.52
C VAL A 103 12.47 0.05 -2.33
N THR A 104 12.19 -1.22 -2.10
CA THR A 104 11.13 -1.92 -2.81
C THR A 104 10.19 -2.58 -1.81
N TRP A 105 8.91 -2.29 -1.95
CA TRP A 105 7.84 -2.95 -1.19
C TRP A 105 7.16 -3.95 -2.09
N LYS A 106 7.12 -5.21 -1.66
CA LYS A 106 6.41 -6.27 -2.38
C LYS A 106 5.14 -6.61 -1.63
N VAL A 107 4.02 -6.51 -2.30
CA VAL A 107 2.70 -6.77 -1.74
C VAL A 107 2.16 -8.06 -2.33
N LYS A 108 1.70 -8.94 -1.47
CA LYS A 108 1.28 -10.28 -1.86
C LYS A 108 -0.22 -10.43 -1.80
N GLU A 109 -0.81 -11.02 -2.84
CA GLU A 109 -2.21 -11.38 -2.88
C GLU A 109 -3.13 -10.20 -2.59
N ALA A 110 -2.90 -9.07 -3.27
CA ALA A 110 -3.70 -7.87 -3.08
C ALA A 110 -4.95 -7.89 -3.95
N PHE A 111 -6.03 -7.38 -3.40
CA PHE A 111 -7.26 -7.16 -4.16
C PHE A 111 -7.92 -5.86 -3.68
N PRO A 112 -8.69 -5.19 -4.54
CA PRO A 112 -9.33 -3.95 -4.15
C PRO A 112 -10.56 -4.22 -3.29
N SER A 113 -10.64 -3.54 -2.16
CA SER A 113 -11.82 -3.55 -1.31
C SER A 113 -12.71 -2.34 -1.56
N LYS A 114 -12.16 -1.29 -2.13
CA LYS A 114 -12.88 -0.04 -2.36
C LYS A 114 -12.24 0.72 -3.51
N VAL A 115 -13.07 1.19 -4.43
CA VAL A 115 -12.64 2.11 -5.48
C VAL A 115 -13.44 3.39 -5.31
N GLU A 116 -12.75 4.53 -5.19
CA GLU A 116 -13.37 5.81 -4.93
C GLU A 116 -13.14 6.74 -6.11
N GLY A 117 -14.24 7.30 -6.66
CA GLY A 117 -14.14 8.35 -7.65
C GLY A 117 -13.91 9.72 -7.01
N PRO A 118 -13.61 10.74 -7.81
CA PRO A 118 -13.41 12.08 -7.31
C PRO A 118 -14.71 12.73 -6.89
N THR A 119 -14.60 13.77 -6.05
CA THR A 119 -15.72 14.67 -5.81
C THR A 119 -15.91 15.54 -7.04
N LEU A 120 -17.10 15.51 -7.61
CA LEU A 120 -17.39 16.29 -8.81
C LEU A 120 -17.88 17.67 -8.42
N ASN A 121 -17.15 18.69 -8.83
CA ASN A 121 -17.46 20.08 -8.51
C ASN A 121 -17.21 20.94 -9.75
N SER A 122 -18.29 21.52 -10.30
CA SER A 122 -18.23 22.28 -11.54
C SER A 122 -17.47 23.61 -11.41
N THR A 123 -17.24 24.10 -10.20
CA THR A 123 -16.51 25.34 -9.96
C THR A 123 -15.06 25.13 -9.57
N GLY A 124 -14.62 23.88 -9.38
CA GLY A 124 -13.26 23.57 -9.01
C GLY A 124 -12.33 23.48 -10.21
N ASN A 125 -11.07 23.87 -10.00
CA ASN A 125 -10.02 23.74 -11.00
C ASN A 125 -9.06 22.58 -10.67
N GLU A 126 -9.54 21.62 -9.91
CA GLU A 126 -8.72 20.51 -9.46
C GLU A 126 -8.69 19.38 -10.49
N VAL A 127 -7.57 18.68 -10.53
CA VAL A 127 -7.43 17.48 -11.35
C VAL A 127 -8.30 16.38 -10.74
N ALA A 128 -9.05 15.67 -11.56
CA ALA A 128 -9.85 14.54 -11.10
C ALA A 128 -8.93 13.39 -10.71
N ILE A 129 -9.03 12.92 -9.48
CA ILE A 129 -8.20 11.86 -8.92
C ILE A 129 -9.10 10.74 -8.44
N GLU A 130 -8.76 9.51 -8.84
CA GLU A 130 -9.42 8.32 -8.31
C GLU A 130 -8.49 7.60 -7.35
N SER A 131 -9.07 6.86 -6.42
CA SER A 131 -8.30 6.09 -5.46
C SER A 131 -8.81 4.67 -5.35
N VAL A 132 -7.90 3.76 -5.02
CA VAL A 132 -8.23 2.38 -4.74
C VAL A 132 -7.63 1.99 -3.40
N GLU A 133 -8.41 1.31 -2.58
CA GLU A 133 -7.95 0.76 -1.32
C GLU A 133 -7.79 -0.74 -1.48
N LEU A 134 -6.61 -1.23 -1.18
CA LEU A 134 -6.23 -2.63 -1.37
C LEU A 134 -6.08 -3.34 -0.04
N VAL A 135 -6.63 -4.54 0.03
CA VAL A 135 -6.37 -5.48 1.11
C VAL A 135 -5.36 -6.49 0.59
N HIS A 136 -4.43 -6.91 1.42
CA HIS A 136 -3.37 -7.84 1.00
C HIS A 136 -3.01 -8.81 2.12
N GLU A 137 -2.27 -9.85 1.76
CA GLU A 137 -1.90 -10.89 2.70
C GLU A 137 -0.46 -10.77 3.19
N GLY A 138 0.31 -9.85 2.67
CA GLY A 138 1.68 -9.66 3.14
C GLY A 138 2.39 -8.51 2.47
N LEU A 139 3.33 -7.93 3.20
CA LEU A 139 4.18 -6.83 2.74
C LEU A 139 5.62 -7.14 3.12
N THR A 140 6.49 -7.12 2.12
CA THR A 140 7.92 -7.33 2.31
C THR A 140 8.66 -6.09 1.84
N VAL A 141 9.66 -5.66 2.60
CA VAL A 141 10.46 -4.47 2.28
C VAL A 141 11.88 -4.91 2.00
N GLU A 142 12.41 -4.48 0.86
CA GLU A 142 13.79 -4.76 0.46
C GLU A 142 14.53 -3.45 0.21
N PHE A 143 15.72 -3.32 0.78
CA PHE A 143 16.60 -2.18 0.56
C PHE A 143 17.74 -2.60 -0.34
N SER A 144 17.99 -1.79 -1.36
CA SER A 144 19.08 -2.05 -2.31
C SER A 144 20.31 -1.21 -2.01
#